data_ca25b07e58313c3b8aa5d1ffeb2f43da
#
_entry.id   ca25b07e58313c3b8aa5d1ffeb2f43da
#
_cell.length_a   1.000
_cell.length_b   1.000
_cell.length_c   1.000
_cell.angle_alpha   90.00
_cell.angle_beta   90.00
_cell.angle_gamma   90.00
#
_symmetry.space_group_name_H-M   'P 1'
#
loop_
_entity.id
_entity.type
_entity.pdbx_description
1 polymer ?
#
loop_
_entity_poly.entity_id
_entity_poly.type
_entity_poly.pdbx_seq_one_letter_code
_entity_poly.pdbx_strand_id
1 'polypeptide(L)'
;MRVYKKKTIRRMKWYGMILVLSGIPLGIGMGRSLEEGRTFLLEESQIYAQKLYLPLFSYQKEQESEREEIFWLPLHVWMPLAGYLEDQTEKRGKEEPTEVLEDEETIAWILQCQANDEHAVDEEGKLVGAEPETQESAVEQPVPGMDLSIERLRDFEYLTSNLYTIDSSTMIGPEQLNVDDLLNRSMKIDQSTGGPKILIFHTHSQEEFADSIPGDPSTSIVGIGEYLTQLLNADGIETLHDSGVYDIINGKLDRSRAYENAESAVRPVLEANPTIEVAIDLHRDGVNEDTHLVTEVNGKPTAKIMYFNGLSRTRTNGDIAYLYNPYIQDNLAFSLQMQIASEQYYPGFARHIYLKAYRYNLHLLPKSLLIEAGAQTNTVEEMKNAMEVLERTLKRVVTE
;
A
#
# COMPACT_ATOMS: atom_id res chain seq x y z
N MET A 1 -63.71 -4.20 -9.40
CA MET A 1 -63.65 -3.19 -8.32
C MET A 1 -62.30 -3.09 -7.57
N ARG A 2 -61.41 -4.07 -7.60
CA ARG A 2 -60.12 -4.03 -6.90
C ARG A 2 -58.95 -3.27 -7.64
N VAL A 3 -59.04 -3.08 -8.93
CA VAL A 3 -58.00 -2.44 -9.74
C VAL A 3 -58.05 -0.91 -9.64
N TYR A 4 -59.20 -0.31 -9.46
CA TYR A 4 -59.35 1.16 -9.36
C TYR A 4 -58.84 1.73 -8.04
N LYS A 5 -58.90 0.96 -6.93
CA LYS A 5 -58.36 1.41 -5.63
C LYS A 5 -56.82 1.51 -5.60
N LYS A 6 -56.11 0.62 -6.32
CA LYS A 6 -54.64 0.68 -6.35
C LYS A 6 -54.06 1.85 -7.15
N LYS A 7 -54.73 2.29 -8.21
CA LYS A 7 -54.29 3.46 -9.00
C LYS A 7 -54.50 4.80 -8.26
N THR A 8 -55.57 4.93 -7.51
CA THR A 8 -55.88 6.12 -6.73
C THR A 8 -54.94 6.30 -5.56
N ILE A 9 -54.57 5.22 -4.85
CA ILE A 9 -53.65 5.25 -3.72
C ILE A 9 -52.20 5.59 -4.22
N ARG A 10 -51.81 5.08 -5.41
CA ARG A 10 -50.48 5.40 -5.99
C ARG A 10 -50.40 6.87 -6.45
N ARG A 11 -51.46 7.46 -6.95
CA ARG A 11 -51.54 8.90 -7.28
C ARG A 11 -51.56 9.79 -6.03
N MET A 12 -52.26 9.40 -4.99
CA MET A 12 -52.26 10.16 -3.72
C MET A 12 -50.87 10.17 -3.04
N LYS A 13 -50.10 9.08 -3.11
CA LYS A 13 -48.73 9.08 -2.59
C LYS A 13 -47.80 10.01 -3.39
N TRP A 14 -48.01 10.12 -4.68
CA TRP A 14 -47.21 11.04 -5.54
C TRP A 14 -47.57 12.51 -5.30
N TYR A 15 -48.84 12.84 -5.14
CA TYR A 15 -49.25 14.20 -4.79
C TYR A 15 -48.86 14.60 -3.37
N GLY A 16 -48.81 13.70 -2.43
CA GLY A 16 -48.29 13.94 -1.08
C GLY A 16 -46.80 14.27 -1.07
N MET A 17 -46.01 13.59 -1.91
CA MET A 17 -44.55 13.83 -2.04
C MET A 17 -44.25 15.17 -2.75
N ILE A 18 -45.08 15.58 -3.72
CA ILE A 18 -44.95 16.88 -4.38
C ILE A 18 -45.38 18.02 -3.44
N LEU A 19 -46.38 17.84 -2.58
CA LEU A 19 -46.81 18.84 -1.60
C LEU A 19 -45.79 19.04 -0.47
N VAL A 20 -45.08 18.02 -0.05
CA VAL A 20 -44.01 18.15 0.94
C VAL A 20 -42.82 18.90 0.34
N LEU A 21 -42.47 18.67 -0.92
CA LEU A 21 -41.44 19.42 -1.65
C LEU A 21 -41.83 20.87 -1.99
N SER A 22 -43.13 21.18 -2.09
CA SER A 22 -43.62 22.54 -2.36
C SER A 22 -43.98 23.34 -1.11
N GLY A 23 -44.07 22.70 0.07
CA GLY A 23 -44.39 23.37 1.34
C GLY A 23 -43.19 23.97 2.07
N ILE A 24 -41.99 23.52 1.74
CA ILE A 24 -40.72 24.03 2.36
C ILE A 24 -40.40 25.48 1.96
N PRO A 25 -40.72 25.97 0.74
CA PRO A 25 -40.43 27.36 0.35
C PRO A 25 -41.21 28.44 1.09
N LEU A 26 -42.34 28.11 1.70
CA LEU A 26 -43.22 29.11 2.32
C LEU A 26 -42.77 29.65 3.67
N GLY A 27 -41.83 28.95 4.34
CA GLY A 27 -41.30 29.36 5.63
C GLY A 27 -40.03 30.25 5.56
N ILE A 28 -39.31 30.22 4.47
CA ILE A 28 -37.98 30.88 4.36
C ILE A 28 -38.06 32.20 3.55
N GLY A 29 -39.20 32.50 2.95
CA GLY A 29 -39.36 33.57 1.95
C GLY A 29 -39.74 34.94 2.44
N MET A 30 -39.77 35.24 3.74
CA MET A 30 -40.08 36.59 4.23
C MET A 30 -38.87 37.54 4.13
N GLY A 31 -38.52 37.93 2.90
CA GLY A 31 -37.50 38.95 2.67
C GLY A 31 -36.74 38.89 1.33
N ARG A 32 -37.01 37.89 0.49
CA ARG A 32 -36.37 37.77 -0.84
C ARG A 32 -37.38 37.68 -1.97
N SER A 33 -37.02 38.18 -3.15
CA SER A 33 -37.86 38.04 -4.33
C SER A 33 -38.06 36.55 -4.68
N LEU A 34 -39.21 36.21 -5.25
CA LEU A 34 -39.55 34.83 -5.64
C LEU A 34 -38.55 34.22 -6.63
N GLU A 35 -37.84 35.06 -7.38
CA GLU A 35 -36.84 34.65 -8.36
C GLU A 35 -35.50 34.26 -7.67
N GLU A 36 -35.05 35.04 -6.71
CA GLU A 36 -33.85 34.74 -5.91
C GLU A 36 -34.03 33.48 -5.05
N GLY A 37 -35.21 33.28 -4.48
CA GLY A 37 -35.55 32.07 -3.72
C GLY A 37 -35.57 30.82 -4.61
N ARG A 38 -36.02 30.93 -5.87
CA ARG A 38 -36.03 29.79 -6.81
C ARG A 38 -34.66 29.43 -7.33
N THR A 39 -33.81 30.40 -7.59
CA THR A 39 -32.42 30.18 -8.02
C THR A 39 -31.61 29.53 -6.90
N PHE A 40 -31.74 30.02 -5.68
CA PHE A 40 -31.13 29.47 -4.49
C PHE A 40 -31.52 28.00 -4.29
N LEU A 41 -32.80 27.64 -4.36
CA LEU A 41 -33.27 26.27 -4.18
C LEU A 41 -32.80 25.31 -5.30
N LEU A 42 -32.63 25.82 -6.52
CA LEU A 42 -32.10 25.02 -7.63
C LEU A 42 -30.62 24.77 -7.50
N GLU A 43 -29.82 25.74 -7.07
CA GLU A 43 -28.39 25.58 -6.81
C GLU A 43 -28.14 24.62 -5.66
N GLU A 44 -28.81 24.78 -4.53
CA GLU A 44 -28.68 23.88 -3.38
C GLU A 44 -29.15 22.47 -3.72
N SER A 45 -30.22 22.31 -4.49
CA SER A 45 -30.67 20.97 -4.92
C SER A 45 -29.70 20.28 -5.88
N GLN A 46 -28.97 21.03 -6.72
CA GLN A 46 -27.90 20.48 -7.56
C GLN A 46 -26.68 20.06 -6.75
N ILE A 47 -26.26 20.89 -5.81
CA ILE A 47 -25.15 20.55 -4.89
C ILE A 47 -25.48 19.30 -4.08
N TYR A 48 -26.73 19.22 -3.59
CA TYR A 48 -27.20 18.06 -2.84
C TYR A 48 -27.30 16.79 -3.67
N ALA A 49 -27.78 16.90 -4.90
CA ALA A 49 -27.81 15.79 -5.85
C ALA A 49 -26.38 15.31 -6.20
N GLN A 50 -25.43 16.22 -6.36
CA GLN A 50 -24.01 15.88 -6.58
C GLN A 50 -23.43 15.15 -5.37
N LYS A 51 -23.66 15.60 -4.15
CA LYS A 51 -23.19 14.92 -2.92
C LYS A 51 -23.82 13.53 -2.74
N LEU A 52 -25.09 13.36 -3.14
CA LEU A 52 -25.83 12.09 -2.97
C LEU A 52 -25.50 11.06 -4.05
N TYR A 53 -25.32 11.48 -5.30
CA TYR A 53 -25.12 10.58 -6.45
C TYR A 53 -23.67 10.49 -6.93
N LEU A 54 -22.79 11.40 -6.49
CA LEU A 54 -21.38 11.45 -6.84
C LEU A 54 -20.52 11.73 -5.60
N PRO A 55 -20.50 10.83 -4.61
CA PRO A 55 -19.76 11.05 -3.36
C PRO A 55 -18.25 11.25 -3.55
N LEU A 56 -17.69 10.83 -4.69
CA LEU A 56 -16.28 10.99 -5.03
C LEU A 56 -15.86 12.43 -5.40
N PHE A 57 -16.83 13.34 -5.74
CA PHE A 57 -16.52 14.72 -6.11
C PHE A 57 -16.67 15.75 -4.98
N SER A 58 -17.03 15.33 -3.75
CA SER A 58 -17.31 16.26 -2.64
C SER A 58 -16.18 16.47 -1.65
N TYR A 59 -14.97 15.97 -1.91
CA TYR A 59 -13.79 16.17 -1.06
C TYR A 59 -13.00 17.45 -1.40
N GLN A 60 -13.66 18.54 -1.78
CA GLN A 60 -13.02 19.85 -1.71
C GLN A 60 -13.31 20.47 -0.35
N LYS A 61 -12.24 20.86 0.34
CA LYS A 61 -12.21 21.56 1.61
C LYS A 61 -13.04 22.85 1.49
N GLU A 62 -14.33 22.79 1.81
CA GLU A 62 -15.20 23.98 1.83
C GLU A 62 -15.04 24.70 3.17
N GLN A 63 -14.90 26.03 3.09
CA GLN A 63 -14.99 26.89 4.24
C GLN A 63 -16.40 26.79 4.83
N GLU A 64 -16.49 26.50 6.13
CA GLU A 64 -17.72 26.48 6.90
C GLU A 64 -18.50 27.78 6.70
N SER A 65 -19.72 27.70 6.20
CA SER A 65 -20.65 28.81 6.13
C SER A 65 -21.86 28.52 7.02
N GLU A 66 -22.30 29.53 7.80
CA GLU A 66 -23.48 29.47 8.68
C GLU A 66 -24.78 29.00 7.99
N ARG A 67 -24.77 28.80 6.67
CA ARG A 67 -25.90 28.30 5.87
C ARG A 67 -26.11 26.79 5.96
N GLU A 68 -25.11 26.02 6.36
CA GLU A 68 -25.23 24.56 6.44
C GLU A 68 -26.08 24.11 7.61
N GLU A 69 -25.99 24.76 8.77
CA GLU A 69 -26.72 24.36 9.98
C GLU A 69 -28.25 24.33 9.80
N ILE A 70 -28.81 25.27 9.03
CA ILE A 70 -30.27 25.35 8.81
C ILE A 70 -30.78 24.22 7.91
N PHE A 71 -29.94 23.68 7.05
CA PHE A 71 -30.32 22.63 6.10
C PHE A 71 -30.25 21.22 6.72
N TRP A 72 -29.32 21.03 7.64
CA TRP A 72 -29.10 19.72 8.29
C TRP A 72 -30.13 19.41 9.39
N LEU A 73 -30.70 20.43 10.01
CA LEU A 73 -31.68 20.23 11.09
C LEU A 73 -32.88 19.34 10.71
N PRO A 74 -33.50 19.48 9.52
CA PRO A 74 -34.56 18.56 9.09
C PRO A 74 -34.06 17.16 8.75
N LEU A 75 -32.81 17.02 8.28
CA LEU A 75 -32.24 15.74 7.88
C LEU A 75 -31.97 14.84 9.10
N HIS A 76 -31.48 15.42 10.20
CA HIS A 76 -31.23 14.71 11.45
C HIS A 76 -32.52 14.15 12.08
N VAL A 77 -33.65 14.83 11.89
CA VAL A 77 -34.96 14.40 12.39
C VAL A 77 -35.52 13.23 11.58
N TRP A 78 -35.25 13.20 10.26
CA TRP A 78 -35.81 12.21 9.33
C TRP A 78 -34.89 11.01 9.06
N MET A 79 -33.60 11.18 9.30
CA MET A 79 -32.57 10.14 9.11
C MET A 79 -31.62 10.13 10.31
N PRO A 80 -32.03 9.53 11.45
CA PRO A 80 -31.21 9.49 12.67
C PRO A 80 -29.83 8.89 12.48
N LEU A 81 -29.70 7.96 11.51
CA LEU A 81 -28.41 7.35 11.16
C LEU A 81 -27.43 8.34 10.52
N ALA A 82 -27.92 9.28 9.71
CA ALA A 82 -27.09 10.33 9.12
C ALA A 82 -26.54 11.27 10.18
N GLY A 83 -27.39 11.70 11.14
CA GLY A 83 -26.95 12.50 12.29
C GLY A 83 -25.96 11.79 13.20
N TYR A 84 -26.14 10.48 13.38
CA TYR A 84 -25.17 9.66 14.14
C TYR A 84 -23.80 9.57 13.44
N LEU A 85 -23.79 9.38 12.13
CA LEU A 85 -22.54 9.30 11.35
C LEU A 85 -21.82 10.66 11.28
N GLU A 86 -22.56 11.76 11.23
CA GLU A 86 -22.00 13.12 11.23
C GLU A 86 -21.44 13.49 12.61
N ASP A 87 -22.14 13.16 13.69
CA ASP A 87 -21.65 13.32 15.06
C ASP A 87 -20.34 12.52 15.30
N GLN A 88 -20.19 11.36 14.70
CA GLN A 88 -18.96 10.58 14.73
C GLN A 88 -17.83 11.23 13.90
N THR A 89 -18.15 11.83 12.74
CA THR A 89 -17.15 12.53 11.90
C THR A 89 -16.73 13.87 12.52
N GLU A 90 -17.65 14.63 13.11
CA GLU A 90 -17.31 15.87 13.82
C GLU A 90 -16.48 15.62 15.10
N LYS A 91 -16.76 14.54 15.82
CA LYS A 91 -15.94 14.12 16.96
C LYS A 91 -14.54 13.71 16.53
N ARG A 92 -14.39 13.00 15.39
CA ARG A 92 -13.07 12.68 14.80
C ARG A 92 -12.31 13.91 14.32
N GLY A 93 -12.97 14.97 13.86
CA GLY A 93 -12.32 16.19 13.35
C GLY A 93 -11.91 17.20 14.43
N LYS A 94 -12.41 17.08 15.67
CA LYS A 94 -12.12 17.97 16.81
C LYS A 94 -11.21 17.36 17.87
N GLU A 95 -10.96 16.06 17.80
CA GLU A 95 -9.93 15.43 18.61
C GLU A 95 -8.59 15.63 17.88
N GLU A 96 -7.67 16.42 18.48
CA GLU A 96 -6.25 16.15 18.25
C GLU A 96 -6.08 14.63 18.36
N PRO A 97 -5.21 13.98 17.56
CA PRO A 97 -5.03 12.54 17.66
C PRO A 97 -4.61 12.21 19.09
N THR A 98 -5.59 12.08 19.95
CA THR A 98 -5.43 11.32 21.18
C THR A 98 -5.03 9.96 20.66
N GLU A 99 -3.84 9.49 21.01
CA GLU A 99 -3.45 8.12 20.77
C GLU A 99 -4.65 7.25 21.17
N VAL A 100 -5.40 6.79 20.17
CA VAL A 100 -6.36 5.73 20.38
C VAL A 100 -5.46 4.52 20.62
N LEU A 101 -5.10 4.33 21.88
CA LEU A 101 -4.45 3.12 22.34
C LEU A 101 -5.46 2.02 22.03
N GLU A 102 -5.26 1.34 20.92
CA GLU A 102 -5.97 0.11 20.65
C GLU A 102 -5.70 -0.81 21.83
N ASP A 103 -6.71 -1.54 22.28
CA ASP A 103 -6.54 -2.46 23.41
C ASP A 103 -5.55 -3.59 23.02
N GLU A 104 -4.92 -4.21 24.02
CA GLU A 104 -3.89 -5.22 23.81
C GLU A 104 -4.38 -6.40 22.97
N GLU A 105 -5.68 -6.73 23.02
CA GLU A 105 -6.27 -7.83 22.24
C GLU A 105 -6.36 -7.45 20.76
N THR A 106 -6.78 -6.22 20.44
CA THR A 106 -6.82 -5.70 19.08
C THR A 106 -5.42 -5.60 18.48
N ILE A 107 -4.45 -5.10 19.25
CA ILE A 107 -3.04 -5.04 18.83
C ILE A 107 -2.51 -6.46 18.52
N ALA A 108 -2.71 -7.41 19.43
CA ALA A 108 -2.27 -8.79 19.24
C ALA A 108 -2.91 -9.42 17.99
N TRP A 109 -4.20 -9.15 17.75
CA TRP A 109 -4.89 -9.61 16.55
C TRP A 109 -4.33 -8.99 15.26
N ILE A 110 -4.05 -7.68 15.24
CA ILE A 110 -3.43 -6.98 14.09
C ILE A 110 -2.06 -7.59 13.78
N LEU A 111 -1.22 -7.79 14.80
CA LEU A 111 0.12 -8.36 14.64
C LEU A 111 0.05 -9.80 14.11
N GLN A 112 -0.89 -10.59 14.63
CA GLN A 112 -1.11 -11.95 14.13
C GLN A 112 -1.63 -11.96 12.68
N CYS A 113 -2.50 -11.03 12.31
CA CYS A 113 -2.93 -10.88 10.93
C CYS A 113 -1.76 -10.50 10.02
N GLN A 114 -0.89 -9.57 10.43
CA GLN A 114 0.31 -9.21 9.68
C GLN A 114 1.22 -10.41 9.48
N ALA A 115 1.50 -11.18 10.54
CA ALA A 115 2.36 -12.36 10.47
C ALA A 115 1.80 -13.48 9.56
N ASN A 116 0.47 -13.60 9.48
CA ASN A 116 -0.20 -14.60 8.63
C ASN A 116 -0.42 -14.12 7.18
N ASP A 117 -0.29 -12.81 6.93
CA ASP A 117 -0.55 -12.22 5.62
C ASP A 117 0.61 -12.47 4.63
N GLU A 118 1.81 -12.70 5.15
CA GLU A 118 2.95 -13.15 4.38
C GLU A 118 3.09 -14.66 4.52
N HIS A 119 2.56 -15.40 3.56
CA HIS A 119 2.74 -16.83 3.39
C HIS A 119 3.01 -17.58 4.70
N ALA A 120 1.92 -17.80 5.49
CA ALA A 120 2.03 -18.56 6.73
C ALA A 120 2.72 -19.89 6.46
N VAL A 121 3.81 -20.14 7.17
CA VAL A 121 4.51 -21.41 7.12
C VAL A 121 4.18 -22.21 8.38
N ASP A 122 4.05 -23.54 8.24
CA ASP A 122 3.90 -24.43 9.38
C ASP A 122 5.22 -24.59 10.16
N GLU A 123 5.17 -25.38 11.26
CA GLU A 123 6.36 -25.66 12.09
C GLU A 123 7.49 -26.36 11.33
N GLU A 124 7.23 -26.83 10.11
CA GLU A 124 8.18 -27.54 9.22
C GLU A 124 8.69 -26.62 8.10
N GLY A 125 8.26 -25.33 8.07
CA GLY A 125 8.64 -24.35 7.05
C GLY A 125 7.88 -24.49 5.73
N LYS A 126 6.76 -25.23 5.72
CA LYS A 126 5.92 -25.42 4.55
C LYS A 126 4.82 -24.38 4.50
N LEU A 127 4.56 -23.80 3.31
CA LEU A 127 3.48 -22.84 3.09
C LEU A 127 2.11 -23.41 3.49
N VAL A 128 1.38 -22.69 4.34
CA VAL A 128 0.02 -23.01 4.75
C VAL A 128 -0.90 -21.95 4.16
N GLY A 129 -1.75 -22.37 3.23
CA GLY A 129 -2.85 -21.52 2.76
C GLY A 129 -2.50 -20.48 1.70
N ALA A 130 -1.49 -20.72 0.86
CA ALA A 130 -1.30 -19.91 -0.34
C ALA A 130 -2.60 -19.88 -1.15
N GLU A 131 -3.29 -18.73 -1.17
CA GLU A 131 -4.35 -18.52 -2.14
C GLU A 131 -3.74 -18.67 -3.54
N PRO A 132 -4.44 -19.28 -4.50
CA PRO A 132 -3.92 -19.39 -5.85
C PRO A 132 -3.76 -17.98 -6.40
N GLU A 133 -2.52 -17.49 -6.45
CA GLU A 133 -2.20 -16.35 -7.31
C GLU A 133 -2.77 -16.67 -8.69
N THR A 134 -3.49 -15.71 -9.28
CA THR A 134 -3.95 -15.83 -10.66
C THR A 134 -2.75 -16.21 -11.49
N GLN A 135 -2.74 -17.43 -12.02
CA GLN A 135 -1.66 -17.98 -12.82
C GLN A 135 -1.33 -16.98 -13.94
N GLU A 136 -0.26 -16.23 -13.78
CA GLU A 136 0.44 -15.72 -14.92
C GLU A 136 1.03 -16.95 -15.62
N SER A 137 0.39 -17.33 -16.71
CA SER A 137 0.80 -18.48 -17.51
C SER A 137 2.22 -18.26 -17.98
N ALA A 138 3.12 -19.10 -17.48
CA ALA A 138 4.50 -19.15 -17.91
C ALA A 138 4.59 -19.54 -19.39
N VAL A 139 4.59 -18.57 -20.27
CA VAL A 139 5.38 -18.49 -21.52
C VAL A 139 5.41 -17.00 -21.89
N GLU A 140 6.30 -16.23 -21.32
CA GLU A 140 6.55 -14.88 -21.79
C GLU A 140 7.37 -14.93 -23.08
N GLN A 141 6.70 -14.59 -24.18
CA GLN A 141 7.41 -13.98 -25.31
C GLN A 141 7.83 -12.58 -24.88
N PRO A 142 8.98 -12.02 -25.34
CA PRO A 142 9.38 -10.66 -25.00
C PRO A 142 8.23 -9.72 -25.35
N VAL A 143 7.60 -9.18 -24.30
CA VAL A 143 6.53 -8.19 -24.44
C VAL A 143 7.17 -6.95 -25.07
N PRO A 144 6.55 -6.33 -26.10
CA PRO A 144 6.99 -5.02 -26.58
C PRO A 144 7.07 -4.10 -25.36
N GLY A 145 8.22 -3.46 -25.15
CA GLY A 145 8.51 -2.72 -23.91
C GLY A 145 7.32 -1.85 -23.47
N MET A 146 6.99 -1.93 -22.20
CA MET A 146 5.93 -1.13 -21.58
C MET A 146 6.13 0.35 -21.89
N ASP A 147 5.05 1.08 -22.19
CA ASP A 147 5.13 2.53 -22.40
C ASP A 147 5.29 3.24 -21.04
N LEU A 148 6.53 3.58 -20.71
CA LEU A 148 6.90 4.29 -19.48
C LEU A 148 6.87 5.82 -19.63
N SER A 149 6.23 6.35 -20.70
CA SER A 149 6.06 7.79 -20.85
C SER A 149 5.22 8.36 -19.69
N ILE A 150 5.60 9.53 -19.22
CA ILE A 150 4.93 10.17 -18.08
C ILE A 150 3.44 10.41 -18.36
N GLU A 151 3.09 10.68 -19.62
CA GLU A 151 1.72 10.86 -20.08
C GLU A 151 0.88 9.59 -19.84
N ARG A 152 1.46 8.42 -20.08
CA ARG A 152 0.79 7.13 -19.84
C ARG A 152 0.74 6.78 -18.37
N LEU A 153 1.83 6.99 -17.65
CA LEU A 153 1.89 6.70 -16.22
C LEU A 153 0.94 7.58 -15.39
N ARG A 154 0.57 8.78 -15.85
CA ARG A 154 -0.45 9.62 -15.21
C ARG A 154 -1.87 9.05 -15.28
N ASP A 155 -2.13 8.15 -16.21
CA ASP A 155 -3.40 7.41 -16.26
C ASP A 155 -3.40 6.36 -15.15
N PHE A 156 -4.24 6.55 -14.14
CA PHE A 156 -4.29 5.70 -12.95
C PHE A 156 -4.65 4.24 -13.29
N GLU A 157 -5.56 4.02 -14.25
CA GLU A 157 -5.93 2.66 -14.67
C GLU A 157 -4.76 1.97 -15.39
N TYR A 158 -4.07 2.71 -16.26
CA TYR A 158 -2.86 2.21 -16.91
C TYR A 158 -1.76 1.90 -15.91
N LEU A 159 -1.47 2.84 -15.01
CA LEU A 159 -0.44 2.70 -13.98
C LEU A 159 -0.69 1.45 -13.11
N THR A 160 -1.91 1.32 -12.60
CA THR A 160 -2.27 0.21 -11.71
C THR A 160 -2.30 -1.13 -12.43
N SER A 161 -2.81 -1.18 -13.66
CA SER A 161 -2.90 -2.43 -14.42
C SER A 161 -1.55 -2.96 -14.91
N ASN A 162 -0.53 -2.10 -15.06
CA ASN A 162 0.75 -2.48 -15.64
C ASN A 162 1.91 -2.52 -14.64
N LEU A 163 1.81 -1.81 -13.51
CA LEU A 163 2.91 -1.73 -12.55
C LEU A 163 2.53 -2.20 -11.15
N TYR A 164 1.25 -2.42 -10.84
CA TYR A 164 0.83 -2.75 -9.48
C TYR A 164 -0.08 -3.98 -9.42
N THR A 165 0.10 -4.75 -8.38
CA THR A 165 -0.86 -5.75 -7.89
C THR A 165 -1.37 -5.25 -6.55
N ILE A 166 -2.68 -4.98 -6.47
CA ILE A 166 -3.30 -4.45 -5.25
C ILE A 166 -4.03 -5.59 -4.56
N ASP A 167 -3.55 -5.99 -3.39
CA ASP A 167 -4.16 -7.06 -2.61
C ASP A 167 -5.61 -6.73 -2.23
N SER A 168 -6.45 -7.76 -2.13
CA SER A 168 -7.86 -7.62 -1.79
C SER A 168 -8.09 -7.05 -0.39
N SER A 169 -7.14 -7.21 0.52
CA SER A 169 -7.17 -6.70 1.89
C SER A 169 -7.04 -5.18 1.98
N THR A 170 -6.47 -4.53 0.97
CA THR A 170 -6.19 -3.09 0.95
C THR A 170 -6.82 -2.34 -0.21
N MET A 171 -6.61 -1.04 -0.27
CA MET A 171 -7.03 -0.17 -1.37
C MET A 171 -6.13 1.06 -1.47
N ILE A 172 -5.97 1.56 -2.69
CA ILE A 172 -5.22 2.78 -2.96
C ILE A 172 -5.97 3.59 -4.03
N GLY A 173 -5.82 4.90 -4.01
CA GLY A 173 -6.47 5.80 -4.95
C GLY A 173 -5.49 6.66 -5.75
N PRO A 174 -5.98 7.38 -6.78
CA PRO A 174 -5.15 8.21 -7.65
C PRO A 174 -4.45 9.37 -6.91
N GLU A 175 -4.97 9.77 -5.75
CA GLU A 175 -4.33 10.79 -4.90
C GLU A 175 -3.04 10.28 -4.27
N GLN A 176 -3.00 8.99 -3.93
CA GLN A 176 -1.82 8.33 -3.33
C GLN A 176 -0.83 7.86 -4.38
N LEU A 177 -1.29 7.46 -5.56
CA LEU A 177 -0.46 7.12 -6.71
C LEU A 177 -0.36 8.27 -7.73
N ASN A 178 -0.15 9.48 -7.24
CA ASN A 178 0.11 10.63 -8.10
C ASN A 178 1.54 10.54 -8.65
N VAL A 179 1.65 10.19 -9.92
CA VAL A 179 2.95 9.94 -10.59
C VAL A 179 3.86 11.17 -10.54
N ASP A 180 3.30 12.37 -10.74
CA ASP A 180 4.11 13.60 -10.69
C ASP A 180 4.71 13.82 -9.29
N ASP A 181 3.93 13.61 -8.23
CA ASP A 181 4.44 13.71 -6.86
C ASP A 181 5.47 12.61 -6.56
N LEU A 182 5.16 11.36 -6.90
CA LEU A 182 6.05 10.22 -6.63
C LEU A 182 7.38 10.32 -7.38
N LEU A 183 7.39 10.78 -8.64
CA LEU A 183 8.63 10.94 -9.42
C LEU A 183 9.41 12.21 -9.06
N ASN A 184 8.77 13.22 -8.49
CA ASN A 184 9.46 14.43 -8.01
C ASN A 184 10.14 14.24 -6.64
N ARG A 185 9.85 13.15 -5.91
CA ARG A 185 10.54 12.83 -4.66
C ARG A 185 11.95 12.33 -4.96
N SER A 186 12.95 12.99 -4.41
CA SER A 186 14.34 12.58 -4.60
C SER A 186 14.63 11.31 -3.80
N MET A 187 15.01 10.25 -4.51
CA MET A 187 15.49 9.02 -3.88
C MET A 187 17.01 8.99 -3.75
N LYS A 188 17.71 10.05 -4.15
CA LYS A 188 19.17 10.14 -4.05
C LYS A 188 19.62 10.13 -2.60
N ILE A 189 20.76 9.46 -2.37
CA ILE A 189 21.47 9.46 -1.09
C ILE A 189 22.54 10.54 -1.08
N ASP A 190 22.86 11.05 0.10
CA ASP A 190 23.97 11.99 0.29
C ASP A 190 25.31 11.24 0.30
N GLN A 191 25.99 11.26 -0.83
CA GLN A 191 27.33 10.67 -0.99
C GLN A 191 28.46 11.57 -0.44
N SER A 192 28.17 12.80 -0.02
CA SER A 192 29.17 13.72 0.48
C SER A 192 29.64 13.43 1.90
N THR A 193 28.81 12.70 2.67
CA THR A 193 29.10 12.26 4.04
C THR A 193 29.66 10.85 4.04
N GLY A 194 30.69 10.59 4.84
CA GLY A 194 31.20 9.22 5.07
C GLY A 194 30.23 8.38 5.92
N GLY A 195 30.42 7.06 5.92
CA GLY A 195 29.64 6.09 6.66
C GLY A 195 28.56 5.41 5.83
N PRO A 196 27.92 4.36 6.39
CA PRO A 196 27.00 3.52 5.66
C PRO A 196 25.75 4.30 5.21
N LYS A 197 25.24 3.97 4.01
CA LYS A 197 24.11 4.61 3.36
C LYS A 197 22.90 3.68 3.28
N ILE A 198 23.15 2.39 3.24
CA ILE A 198 22.13 1.35 3.09
C ILE A 198 22.26 0.35 4.24
N LEU A 199 21.14 -0.07 4.78
CA LEU A 199 21.03 -1.22 5.67
C LEU A 199 20.19 -2.29 4.96
N ILE A 200 20.74 -3.51 4.89
CA ILE A 200 20.01 -4.71 4.47
C ILE A 200 19.79 -5.57 5.70
N PHE A 201 18.57 -6.07 5.88
CA PHE A 201 18.18 -6.99 6.95
C PHE A 201 17.13 -7.98 6.45
N HIS A 202 16.75 -8.93 7.28
CA HIS A 202 15.83 -10.01 6.93
C HIS A 202 14.87 -10.27 8.09
N THR A 203 13.61 -9.80 7.98
CA THR A 203 12.60 -10.15 8.99
C THR A 203 12.38 -11.66 9.05
N HIS A 204 12.52 -12.35 7.89
CA HIS A 204 12.43 -13.81 7.76
C HIS A 204 13.76 -14.41 7.32
N SER A 205 14.64 -14.63 8.30
CA SER A 205 16.02 -15.10 8.05
C SER A 205 16.13 -16.57 7.66
N GLN A 206 15.06 -17.38 7.87
CA GLN A 206 15.06 -18.83 7.62
C GLN A 206 14.55 -19.20 6.22
N GLU A 207 14.59 -18.27 5.29
CA GLU A 207 14.15 -18.50 3.93
C GLU A 207 15.23 -19.16 3.08
N GLU A 208 14.92 -20.35 2.57
CA GLU A 208 15.80 -21.19 1.77
C GLU A 208 15.32 -21.31 0.32
N PHE A 209 16.18 -21.77 -0.57
CA PHE A 209 15.97 -21.97 -2.00
C PHE A 209 16.05 -23.47 -2.36
N ALA A 210 15.76 -23.81 -3.62
CA ALA A 210 15.68 -25.18 -4.09
C ALA A 210 16.97 -26.00 -3.88
N ASP A 211 18.13 -25.35 -3.90
CA ASP A 211 19.45 -25.95 -3.73
C ASP A 211 20.19 -25.45 -2.47
N SER A 212 19.48 -24.84 -1.53
CA SER A 212 20.05 -24.46 -0.24
C SER A 212 20.54 -25.67 0.53
N ILE A 213 21.67 -25.51 1.20
CA ILE A 213 22.26 -26.55 2.08
C ILE A 213 21.68 -26.36 3.48
N PRO A 214 20.89 -27.29 4.00
CA PRO A 214 20.30 -27.17 5.32
C PRO A 214 21.29 -26.79 6.42
N GLY A 215 21.02 -25.69 7.14
CA GLY A 215 21.88 -25.18 8.19
C GLY A 215 23.11 -24.39 7.73
N ASP A 216 23.25 -24.13 6.43
CA ASP A 216 24.26 -23.23 5.88
C ASP A 216 23.60 -21.89 5.45
N PRO A 217 23.66 -20.82 6.29
CA PRO A 217 23.04 -19.55 5.99
C PRO A 217 23.61 -18.85 4.75
N SER A 218 24.81 -19.25 4.27
CA SER A 218 25.39 -18.68 3.05
C SER A 218 24.62 -19.08 1.79
N THR A 219 23.73 -20.08 1.87
CA THR A 219 22.87 -20.57 0.80
C THR A 219 21.41 -20.19 0.99
N SER A 220 21.08 -19.39 2.01
CA SER A 220 19.75 -18.86 2.31
C SER A 220 19.64 -17.40 1.88
N ILE A 221 18.49 -16.78 2.17
CA ILE A 221 18.24 -15.34 1.93
C ILE A 221 19.30 -14.46 2.62
N VAL A 222 19.82 -14.88 3.78
CA VAL A 222 20.89 -14.15 4.49
C VAL A 222 22.18 -14.13 3.64
N GLY A 223 22.54 -15.25 3.02
CA GLY A 223 23.69 -15.31 2.11
C GLY A 223 23.50 -14.47 0.84
N ILE A 224 22.27 -14.35 0.36
CA ILE A 224 21.91 -13.48 -0.77
C ILE A 224 22.01 -12.00 -0.37
N GLY A 225 21.55 -11.62 0.84
CA GLY A 225 21.72 -10.27 1.39
C GLY A 225 23.19 -9.89 1.58
N GLU A 226 24.01 -10.80 2.07
CA GLU A 226 25.47 -10.61 2.17
C GLU A 226 26.09 -10.39 0.78
N TYR A 227 25.67 -11.16 -0.23
CA TYR A 227 26.17 -10.99 -1.60
C TYR A 227 25.79 -9.63 -2.17
N LEU A 228 24.55 -9.17 -2.01
CA LEU A 228 24.12 -7.83 -2.42
C LEU A 228 24.92 -6.74 -1.70
N THR A 229 25.18 -6.91 -0.40
CA THR A 229 25.98 -5.99 0.39
C THR A 229 27.41 -5.88 -0.17
N GLN A 230 28.03 -6.99 -0.54
CA GLN A 230 29.36 -7.02 -1.15
C GLN A 230 29.38 -6.27 -2.49
N LEU A 231 28.37 -6.44 -3.34
CA LEU A 231 28.25 -5.75 -4.62
C LEU A 231 28.14 -4.23 -4.43
N LEU A 232 27.26 -3.77 -3.55
CA LEU A 232 27.06 -2.34 -3.25
C LEU A 232 28.33 -1.70 -2.67
N ASN A 233 29.01 -2.38 -1.74
CA ASN A 233 30.27 -1.92 -1.17
C ASN A 233 31.38 -1.86 -2.23
N ALA A 234 31.47 -2.83 -3.14
CA ALA A 234 32.42 -2.83 -4.23
C ALA A 234 32.20 -1.64 -5.20
N ASP A 235 30.94 -1.23 -5.36
CA ASP A 235 30.54 -0.08 -6.18
C ASP A 235 30.60 1.27 -5.44
N GLY A 236 31.11 1.28 -4.20
CA GLY A 236 31.36 2.48 -3.40
C GLY A 236 30.13 3.01 -2.65
N ILE A 237 29.06 2.24 -2.54
CA ILE A 237 27.90 2.55 -1.70
C ILE A 237 28.05 1.76 -0.40
N GLU A 238 28.58 2.42 0.64
CA GLU A 238 28.82 1.76 1.93
C GLU A 238 27.51 1.23 2.51
N THR A 239 27.43 -0.09 2.66
CA THR A 239 26.23 -0.84 3.03
C THR A 239 26.52 -1.72 4.23
N LEU A 240 25.63 -1.69 5.21
CA LEU A 240 25.62 -2.63 6.34
C LEU A 240 24.66 -3.77 6.06
N HIS A 241 25.03 -4.96 6.52
CA HIS A 241 24.16 -6.13 6.51
C HIS A 241 23.88 -6.58 7.94
N ASP A 242 22.64 -6.66 8.31
CA ASP A 242 22.19 -7.25 9.57
C ASP A 242 21.70 -8.68 9.31
N SER A 243 22.47 -9.64 9.74
CA SER A 243 22.19 -11.08 9.64
C SER A 243 21.47 -11.64 10.88
N GLY A 244 20.76 -10.78 11.63
CA GLY A 244 20.01 -11.18 12.82
C GLY A 244 18.93 -12.21 12.49
N VAL A 245 18.53 -12.98 13.51
CA VAL A 245 17.46 -14.00 13.41
C VAL A 245 16.26 -13.52 14.21
N TYR A 246 15.15 -13.23 13.53
CA TYR A 246 13.98 -12.57 14.12
C TYR A 246 12.73 -13.47 14.12
N ASP A 247 12.77 -14.56 13.39
CA ASP A 247 11.67 -15.49 13.17
C ASP A 247 11.89 -16.87 13.87
N ILE A 248 12.88 -16.97 14.75
CA ILE A 248 13.07 -18.15 15.61
C ILE A 248 12.82 -17.78 17.06
N ILE A 249 11.80 -18.36 17.68
CA ILE A 249 11.46 -18.17 19.09
C ILE A 249 11.58 -19.53 19.81
N ASN A 250 12.38 -19.59 20.87
CA ASN A 250 12.65 -20.83 21.63
C ASN A 250 13.12 -22.01 20.76
N GLY A 251 13.88 -21.71 19.69
CA GLY A 251 14.43 -22.72 18.78
C GLY A 251 13.43 -23.26 17.76
N LYS A 252 12.28 -22.63 17.60
CA LYS A 252 11.26 -22.97 16.61
C LYS A 252 10.99 -21.79 15.69
N LEU A 253 10.66 -22.06 14.44
CA LEU A 253 10.17 -21.05 13.51
C LEU A 253 8.85 -20.50 14.02
N ASP A 254 8.82 -19.19 14.28
CA ASP A 254 7.65 -18.46 14.75
C ASP A 254 7.67 -17.05 14.18
N ARG A 255 6.86 -16.80 13.19
CA ARG A 255 6.76 -15.51 12.49
C ARG A 255 5.78 -14.53 13.15
N SER A 256 5.07 -14.96 14.20
CA SER A 256 4.00 -14.15 14.83
C SER A 256 4.45 -12.78 15.33
N ARG A 257 5.75 -12.61 15.60
CA ARG A 257 6.37 -11.36 16.07
C ARG A 257 7.66 -11.01 15.33
N ALA A 258 7.88 -11.56 14.15
CA ALA A 258 9.13 -11.38 13.43
C ALA A 258 9.39 -9.90 13.10
N TYR A 259 8.36 -9.16 12.69
CA TYR A 259 8.47 -7.73 12.38
C TYR A 259 8.84 -6.89 13.61
N GLU A 260 8.21 -7.12 14.77
CA GLU A 260 8.54 -6.41 16.01
C GLU A 260 9.93 -6.76 16.52
N ASN A 261 10.33 -8.03 16.38
CA ASN A 261 11.67 -8.49 16.75
C ASN A 261 12.72 -7.82 15.86
N ALA A 262 12.51 -7.81 14.55
CA ALA A 262 13.37 -7.12 13.59
C ALA A 262 13.44 -5.61 13.86
N GLU A 263 12.28 -4.94 14.04
CA GLU A 263 12.23 -3.50 14.37
C GLU A 263 13.06 -3.19 15.61
N SER A 264 12.90 -3.99 16.67
CA SER A 264 13.61 -3.79 17.95
C SER A 264 15.13 -3.90 17.81
N ALA A 265 15.63 -4.70 16.87
CA ALA A 265 17.06 -4.86 16.59
C ALA A 265 17.57 -3.81 15.59
N VAL A 266 16.83 -3.56 14.53
CA VAL A 266 17.23 -2.66 13.42
C VAL A 266 17.22 -1.19 13.84
N ARG A 267 16.26 -0.77 14.66
CA ARG A 267 16.15 0.64 15.11
C ARG A 267 17.41 1.15 15.81
N PRO A 268 18.02 0.44 16.78
CA PRO A 268 19.30 0.85 17.36
C PRO A 268 20.46 0.93 16.33
N VAL A 269 20.47 0.08 15.30
CA VAL A 269 21.47 0.15 14.22
C VAL A 269 21.33 1.44 13.43
N LEU A 270 20.10 1.83 13.09
CA LEU A 270 19.79 3.11 12.40
C LEU A 270 20.15 4.30 13.27
N GLU A 271 19.85 4.28 14.55
CA GLU A 271 20.19 5.33 15.52
C GLU A 271 21.71 5.50 15.69
N ALA A 272 22.46 4.41 15.68
CA ALA A 272 23.92 4.43 15.74
C ALA A 272 24.59 4.88 14.43
N ASN A 273 23.90 4.77 13.30
CA ASN A 273 24.39 5.09 11.96
C ASN A 273 23.45 6.06 11.25
N PRO A 274 23.37 7.33 11.66
CA PRO A 274 22.43 8.32 11.10
C PRO A 274 22.71 8.72 9.65
N THR A 275 23.75 8.19 9.03
CA THR A 275 24.08 8.34 7.61
C THR A 275 23.34 7.33 6.73
N ILE A 276 22.68 6.32 7.33
CA ILE A 276 21.84 5.37 6.61
C ILE A 276 20.56 6.08 6.18
N GLU A 277 20.30 6.07 4.88
CA GLU A 277 19.13 6.68 4.26
C GLU A 277 18.18 5.66 3.63
N VAL A 278 18.66 4.43 3.39
CA VAL A 278 17.91 3.35 2.76
C VAL A 278 17.89 2.14 3.68
N ALA A 279 16.70 1.55 3.89
CA ALA A 279 16.52 0.31 4.62
C ALA A 279 15.81 -0.71 3.70
N ILE A 280 16.44 -1.86 3.51
CA ILE A 280 15.91 -2.95 2.66
C ILE A 280 15.67 -4.18 3.52
N ASP A 281 14.41 -4.58 3.62
CA ASP A 281 14.02 -5.88 4.15
C ASP A 281 13.98 -6.87 2.99
N LEU A 282 14.99 -7.74 2.91
CA LEU A 282 15.16 -8.64 1.78
C LEU A 282 14.62 -10.03 2.12
N HIS A 283 13.62 -10.45 1.36
CA HIS A 283 12.87 -11.69 1.48
C HIS A 283 12.96 -12.52 0.20
N ARG A 284 12.46 -13.74 0.25
CA ARG A 284 12.01 -14.49 -0.91
C ARG A 284 10.51 -14.72 -0.85
N ASP A 285 9.87 -14.73 -2.00
CA ASP A 285 8.43 -15.03 -2.13
C ASP A 285 8.13 -16.51 -1.84
N GLY A 286 6.90 -16.79 -1.48
CA GLY A 286 6.36 -18.13 -1.34
C GLY A 286 5.37 -18.42 -2.47
N VAL A 287 5.70 -19.35 -3.37
CA VAL A 287 4.87 -19.70 -4.53
C VAL A 287 4.55 -21.19 -4.54
N ASN A 288 3.60 -21.60 -5.40
CA ASN A 288 3.35 -23.01 -5.65
C ASN A 288 4.62 -23.72 -6.17
N GLU A 289 4.81 -24.97 -5.80
CA GLU A 289 6.00 -25.77 -6.17
C GLU A 289 6.24 -25.86 -7.70
N ASP A 290 5.18 -25.73 -8.50
CA ASP A 290 5.26 -25.72 -9.96
C ASP A 290 5.59 -24.33 -10.55
N THR A 291 5.70 -23.31 -9.75
CA THR A 291 6.01 -21.93 -10.18
C THR A 291 7.50 -21.68 -10.05
N HIS A 292 8.16 -21.29 -11.14
CA HIS A 292 9.58 -20.91 -11.15
C HIS A 292 9.72 -19.46 -11.61
N LEU A 293 10.05 -18.57 -10.68
CA LEU A 293 10.16 -17.12 -10.93
C LEU A 293 11.52 -16.78 -11.57
N VAL A 294 11.67 -17.05 -12.86
CA VAL A 294 12.94 -16.87 -13.59
C VAL A 294 12.73 -16.05 -14.86
N THR A 295 13.73 -15.27 -15.24
CA THR A 295 13.90 -14.58 -16.51
C THR A 295 15.34 -14.71 -16.97
N GLU A 296 15.66 -14.22 -18.15
CA GLU A 296 17.04 -14.17 -18.65
C GLU A 296 17.53 -12.72 -18.71
N VAL A 297 18.61 -12.40 -17.99
CA VAL A 297 19.25 -11.10 -18.06
C VAL A 297 20.72 -11.29 -18.45
N ASN A 298 21.13 -10.65 -19.55
CA ASN A 298 22.49 -10.76 -20.09
C ASN A 298 22.98 -12.20 -20.32
N GLY A 299 22.06 -13.10 -20.72
CA GLY A 299 22.36 -14.51 -20.98
C GLY A 299 22.50 -15.38 -19.72
N LYS A 300 22.09 -14.87 -18.55
CA LYS A 300 22.08 -15.60 -17.28
C LYS A 300 20.65 -15.86 -16.82
N PRO A 301 20.30 -17.08 -16.39
CA PRO A 301 19.07 -17.32 -15.65
C PRO A 301 19.07 -16.46 -14.37
N THR A 302 18.04 -15.65 -14.19
CA THR A 302 17.97 -14.62 -13.16
C THR A 302 16.61 -14.72 -12.47
N ALA A 303 16.60 -14.82 -11.15
CA ALA A 303 15.35 -14.83 -10.41
C ALA A 303 14.61 -13.50 -10.59
N LYS A 304 13.29 -13.55 -10.81
CA LYS A 304 12.45 -12.34 -10.82
C LYS A 304 12.31 -11.81 -9.41
N ILE A 305 12.23 -10.49 -9.28
CA ILE A 305 11.97 -9.85 -7.99
C ILE A 305 10.61 -9.14 -7.98
N MET A 306 10.17 -8.74 -6.80
CA MET A 306 8.97 -7.94 -6.60
C MET A 306 9.24 -6.88 -5.53
N TYR A 307 8.93 -5.61 -5.85
CA TYR A 307 8.92 -4.55 -4.87
C TYR A 307 7.59 -4.57 -4.12
N PHE A 308 7.63 -4.34 -2.83
CA PHE A 308 6.48 -4.52 -1.97
C PHE A 308 6.25 -3.28 -1.09
N ASN A 309 5.00 -2.84 -0.95
CA ASN A 309 4.63 -1.74 -0.06
C ASN A 309 3.47 -2.12 0.84
N GLY A 310 3.65 -1.87 2.13
CA GLY A 310 2.60 -1.89 3.13
C GLY A 310 1.94 -0.52 3.25
N LEU A 311 0.62 -0.47 3.14
CA LEU A 311 -0.12 0.79 3.13
C LEU A 311 -0.61 1.23 4.51
N SER A 312 -0.44 0.38 5.55
CA SER A 312 -1.02 0.61 6.88
C SER A 312 -2.52 0.92 6.82
N ARG A 313 -3.23 0.26 5.90
CA ARG A 313 -4.63 0.53 5.56
C ARG A 313 -5.34 -0.73 5.10
N THR A 314 -6.47 -1.04 5.72
CA THR A 314 -7.36 -2.09 5.24
C THR A 314 -8.47 -1.53 4.36
N ARG A 315 -8.99 -2.36 3.45
CA ARG A 315 -10.14 -2.01 2.61
C ARG A 315 -11.41 -1.76 3.42
N THR A 316 -11.57 -2.48 4.52
CA THR A 316 -12.81 -2.47 5.32
C THR A 316 -12.82 -1.35 6.36
N ASN A 317 -11.69 -1.14 7.05
CA ASN A 317 -11.64 -0.28 8.22
C ASN A 317 -10.82 1.01 8.00
N GLY A 318 -10.19 1.17 6.82
CA GLY A 318 -9.33 2.32 6.56
C GLY A 318 -7.96 2.20 7.21
N ASP A 319 -7.39 3.32 7.63
CA ASP A 319 -6.03 3.38 8.18
C ASP A 319 -5.92 2.62 9.51
N ILE A 320 -4.81 1.88 9.67
CA ILE A 320 -4.51 1.13 10.88
C ILE A 320 -3.66 2.04 11.79
N ALA A 321 -4.29 2.63 12.81
CA ALA A 321 -3.64 3.62 13.67
C ALA A 321 -2.39 3.06 14.38
N TYR A 322 -2.46 1.83 14.89
CA TYR A 322 -1.35 1.15 15.54
C TYR A 322 -0.15 0.92 14.61
N LEU A 323 -0.39 0.71 13.31
CA LEU A 323 0.64 0.53 12.31
C LEU A 323 0.90 1.81 11.51
N TYR A 324 0.80 2.97 12.14
CA TYR A 324 1.05 4.25 11.48
C TYR A 324 2.43 4.27 10.79
N ASN A 325 2.44 4.70 9.53
CA ASN A 325 3.66 4.90 8.74
C ASN A 325 3.67 6.34 8.18
N PRO A 326 4.55 7.22 8.68
CA PRO A 326 4.65 8.59 8.18
C PRO A 326 5.25 8.67 6.77
N TYR A 327 5.85 7.60 6.26
CA TYR A 327 6.64 7.58 5.02
C TYR A 327 5.96 6.84 3.86
N ILE A 328 4.65 6.54 3.95
CA ILE A 328 3.95 5.79 2.88
C ILE A 328 4.21 6.39 1.49
N GLN A 329 4.14 7.73 1.35
CA GLN A 329 4.35 8.38 0.06
C GLN A 329 5.81 8.30 -0.42
N ASP A 330 6.78 8.31 0.48
CA ASP A 330 8.20 8.16 0.14
C ASP A 330 8.51 6.70 -0.23
N ASN A 331 7.94 5.74 0.51
CA ASN A 331 8.07 4.31 0.18
C ASN A 331 7.44 4.00 -1.20
N LEU A 332 6.24 4.52 -1.51
CA LEU A 332 5.60 4.37 -2.82
C LEU A 332 6.42 5.02 -3.94
N ALA A 333 7.02 6.18 -3.68
CA ALA A 333 7.91 6.84 -4.63
C ALA A 333 9.16 6.01 -4.90
N PHE A 334 9.74 5.43 -3.85
CA PHE A 334 10.93 4.60 -3.98
C PHE A 334 10.64 3.33 -4.78
N SER A 335 9.59 2.59 -4.45
CA SER A 335 9.21 1.40 -5.20
C SER A 335 8.84 1.70 -6.66
N LEU A 336 8.12 2.80 -6.93
CA LEU A 336 7.78 3.20 -8.30
C LEU A 336 9.03 3.54 -9.14
N GLN A 337 9.97 4.32 -8.57
CA GLN A 337 11.21 4.67 -9.27
C GLN A 337 12.10 3.44 -9.51
N MET A 338 12.16 2.52 -8.56
CA MET A 338 12.83 1.22 -8.73
C MET A 338 12.18 0.37 -9.83
N GLN A 339 10.84 0.30 -9.86
CA GLN A 339 10.09 -0.44 -10.88
C GLN A 339 10.33 0.13 -12.28
N ILE A 340 10.23 1.46 -12.43
CA ILE A 340 10.47 2.13 -13.71
C ILE A 340 11.90 1.87 -14.19
N ALA A 341 12.89 1.97 -13.30
CA ALA A 341 14.28 1.68 -13.64
C ALA A 341 14.49 0.21 -14.03
N SER A 342 13.83 -0.72 -13.32
CA SER A 342 13.85 -2.15 -13.67
C SER A 342 13.28 -2.39 -15.06
N GLU A 343 12.09 -1.87 -15.37
CA GLU A 343 11.45 -2.06 -16.68
C GLU A 343 12.22 -1.39 -17.82
N GLN A 344 12.83 -0.23 -17.55
CA GLN A 344 13.59 0.50 -18.56
C GLN A 344 14.89 -0.20 -18.96
N TYR A 345 15.60 -0.81 -18.01
CA TYR A 345 16.94 -1.36 -18.24
C TYR A 345 16.97 -2.89 -18.27
N TYR A 346 16.03 -3.54 -17.63
CA TYR A 346 15.93 -5.00 -17.48
C TYR A 346 14.47 -5.47 -17.58
N PRO A 347 13.81 -5.28 -18.74
CA PRO A 347 12.38 -5.62 -18.91
C PRO A 347 12.08 -7.06 -18.48
N GLY A 348 11.02 -7.24 -17.69
CA GLY A 348 10.60 -8.54 -17.19
C GLY A 348 11.43 -9.07 -16.00
N PHE A 349 12.37 -8.32 -15.46
CA PHE A 349 13.10 -8.66 -14.25
C PHE A 349 12.26 -8.46 -12.99
N ALA A 350 11.58 -7.30 -12.88
CA ALA A 350 10.69 -7.02 -11.77
C ALA A 350 9.25 -7.42 -12.11
N ARG A 351 8.59 -8.10 -11.18
CA ARG A 351 7.14 -8.32 -11.16
C ARG A 351 6.44 -7.00 -10.77
N HIS A 352 5.12 -6.94 -10.88
CA HIS A 352 4.38 -5.77 -10.42
C HIS A 352 4.66 -5.46 -8.95
N ILE A 353 4.68 -4.17 -8.59
CA ILE A 353 4.76 -3.73 -7.20
C ILE A 353 3.55 -4.27 -6.46
N TYR A 354 3.77 -4.98 -5.35
CA TYR A 354 2.69 -5.55 -4.56
C TYR A 354 2.31 -4.62 -3.42
N LEU A 355 1.02 -4.31 -3.32
CA LEU A 355 0.48 -3.45 -2.27
C LEU A 355 -0.36 -4.25 -1.30
N LYS A 356 -0.01 -4.23 -0.01
CA LYS A 356 -0.71 -4.93 1.06
C LYS A 356 -1.13 -4.01 2.21
N ALA A 357 -1.93 -4.55 3.14
CA ALA A 357 -2.63 -3.76 4.14
C ALA A 357 -1.75 -3.31 5.32
N TYR A 358 -0.76 -4.11 5.74
CA TYR A 358 -0.02 -3.83 6.97
C TYR A 358 1.24 -2.98 6.72
N ARG A 359 2.11 -2.81 7.74
CA ARG A 359 3.22 -1.84 7.73
C ARG A 359 4.56 -2.44 7.28
N TYR A 360 4.86 -3.69 7.65
CA TYR A 360 6.07 -4.44 7.24
C TYR A 360 7.40 -3.69 7.46
N ASN A 361 7.56 -3.02 8.59
CA ASN A 361 8.75 -2.21 8.94
C ASN A 361 9.10 -1.07 7.97
N LEU A 362 8.26 -0.74 6.99
CA LEU A 362 8.51 0.32 6.03
C LEU A 362 8.46 1.74 6.62
N HIS A 363 8.09 1.87 7.90
CA HIS A 363 8.11 3.13 8.66
C HIS A 363 9.48 3.47 9.27
N LEU A 364 10.47 2.61 9.09
CA LEU A 364 11.81 2.82 9.67
C LEU A 364 12.52 4.02 9.04
N LEU A 365 12.42 4.17 7.72
CA LEU A 365 13.02 5.29 6.97
C LEU A 365 12.10 5.71 5.78
N PRO A 366 12.25 6.93 5.27
CA PRO A 366 11.57 7.36 4.04
C PRO A 366 11.86 6.44 2.85
N LYS A 367 13.11 6.01 2.69
CA LYS A 367 13.55 5.08 1.64
C LYS A 367 13.62 3.66 2.17
N SER A 368 12.51 3.17 2.77
CA SER A 368 12.36 1.75 3.15
C SER A 368 11.69 0.98 2.02
N LEU A 369 12.15 -0.24 1.78
CA LEU A 369 11.63 -1.11 0.75
C LEU A 369 11.71 -2.58 1.23
N LEU A 370 10.62 -3.31 1.10
CA LEU A 370 10.64 -4.76 1.17
C LEU A 370 10.77 -5.30 -0.25
N ILE A 371 11.64 -6.26 -0.45
CA ILE A 371 11.90 -6.89 -1.74
C ILE A 371 11.73 -8.39 -1.62
N GLU A 372 10.78 -8.94 -2.35
CA GLU A 372 10.65 -10.37 -2.57
C GLU A 372 11.56 -10.77 -3.74
N ALA A 373 12.63 -11.46 -3.46
CA ALA A 373 13.61 -11.87 -4.45
C ALA A 373 13.48 -13.36 -4.74
N GLY A 374 13.00 -13.71 -5.95
CA GLY A 374 12.71 -15.09 -6.33
C GLY A 374 11.71 -15.77 -5.41
N ALA A 375 11.79 -17.09 -5.31
CA ALA A 375 10.95 -17.92 -4.46
C ALA A 375 11.72 -19.18 -4.02
N GLN A 376 11.10 -20.02 -3.18
CA GLN A 376 11.69 -21.31 -2.74
C GLN A 376 12.04 -22.27 -3.90
N THR A 377 11.52 -22.03 -5.07
CA THR A 377 11.77 -22.83 -6.29
C THR A 377 12.97 -22.35 -7.10
N ASN A 378 13.51 -21.17 -6.78
CA ASN A 378 14.71 -20.65 -7.43
C ASN A 378 15.98 -21.26 -6.83
N THR A 379 17.06 -21.25 -7.61
CA THR A 379 18.39 -21.65 -7.15
C THR A 379 19.16 -20.48 -6.58
N VAL A 380 20.13 -20.76 -5.70
CA VAL A 380 21.07 -19.76 -5.14
C VAL A 380 21.80 -18.99 -6.24
N GLU A 381 22.12 -19.64 -7.34
CA GLU A 381 22.78 -18.98 -8.50
C GLU A 381 21.85 -17.98 -9.20
N GLU A 382 20.58 -18.34 -9.44
CA GLU A 382 19.58 -17.43 -10.00
C GLU A 382 19.37 -16.21 -9.10
N MET A 383 19.39 -16.43 -7.79
CA MET A 383 19.30 -15.38 -6.78
C MET A 383 20.50 -14.43 -6.82
N LYS A 384 21.71 -14.95 -6.91
CA LYS A 384 22.92 -14.13 -7.06
C LYS A 384 22.89 -13.31 -8.34
N ASN A 385 22.45 -13.90 -9.46
CA ASN A 385 22.27 -13.18 -10.71
C ASN A 385 21.23 -12.06 -10.57
N ALA A 386 20.16 -12.26 -9.80
CA ALA A 386 19.17 -11.24 -9.50
C ALA A 386 19.78 -10.08 -8.66
N MET A 387 20.66 -10.37 -7.71
CA MET A 387 21.34 -9.33 -6.92
C MET A 387 22.28 -8.46 -7.77
N GLU A 388 22.95 -9.02 -8.79
CA GLU A 388 23.75 -8.23 -9.74
C GLU A 388 22.87 -7.20 -10.50
N VAL A 389 21.63 -7.55 -10.82
CA VAL A 389 20.67 -6.65 -11.50
C VAL A 389 20.08 -5.65 -10.52
N LEU A 390 19.70 -6.11 -9.34
CA LEU A 390 19.15 -5.27 -8.29
C LEU A 390 20.15 -4.19 -7.83
N GLU A 391 21.42 -4.55 -7.64
CA GLU A 391 22.49 -3.63 -7.29
C GLU A 391 22.56 -2.47 -8.29
N ARG A 392 22.63 -2.77 -9.59
CA ARG A 392 22.71 -1.75 -10.66
C ARG A 392 21.47 -0.88 -10.72
N THR A 393 20.29 -1.47 -10.54
CA THR A 393 19.02 -0.73 -10.51
C THR A 393 18.96 0.19 -9.31
N LEU A 394 19.30 -0.31 -8.12
CA LEU A 394 19.32 0.46 -6.87
C LEU A 394 20.31 1.61 -6.96
N LYS A 395 21.57 1.34 -7.36
CA LYS A 395 22.59 2.35 -7.55
C LYS A 395 22.09 3.48 -8.45
N ARG A 396 21.49 3.14 -9.59
CA ARG A 396 20.94 4.13 -10.52
C ARG A 396 19.91 5.05 -9.87
N VAL A 397 18.98 4.49 -9.13
CA VAL A 397 17.90 5.27 -8.48
C VAL A 397 18.43 6.12 -7.32
N VAL A 398 19.41 5.62 -6.57
CA VAL A 398 19.88 6.34 -5.37
C VAL A 398 21.10 7.24 -5.63
N THR A 399 21.72 7.20 -6.83
CA THR A 399 22.92 8.03 -7.12
C THR A 399 22.79 8.89 -8.37
N GLU A 400 22.01 8.49 -9.39
CA GLU A 400 21.83 9.23 -10.65
C GLU A 400 20.56 10.10 -10.64
#